data_7c8458b64db0ded76f270fbd9602ab42
#
_entry.id   7c8458b64db0ded76f270fbd9602ab42
#
_cell.length_a   1.000
_cell.length_b   1.000
_cell.length_c   1.000
_cell.angle_alpha   90.00
_cell.angle_beta   90.00
_cell.angle_gamma   90.00
#
_symmetry.space_group_name_H-M   'P 1'
#
loop_
_entity.id
_entity.type
_entity.pdbx_description
1 polymer ?
#
loop_
_entity_poly.entity_id
_entity_poly.type
_entity_poly.pdbx_seq_one_letter_code
_entity_poly.pdbx_strand_id
1 'polypeptide(L)'
;MITLWRGTARVNLAKLPMDFSLQNDLLSIKINAVGAELTSLIKRDTGREYIWSGDPAIWASTAPVLFPIIGTLKDGKTTIEGREYSIPKHGLVRHNDHLEFFSKLEDRIVFRLTSGPETLDKYPYQFDFRITFRLRNEHLIIYHEVMNTDDRPIQFHLGGHPAFRVPVYDDEAYDDYFLRFEHPEDSRSYEVTDAGTIGSDTRSVPWSEDGTVLPLTHDLFTHDALVFKDLDSRSVRLESRTHGPVLKLDYAGWTHLGIWAKPAGNFVCIEPWIGLSDSAQSDGEFSHKEGIISLEPNEVYEMSYDIKIL
;
A
#
# COMPACT_ATOMS: atom_id res chain seq x y z
N MET A 1 10.00 14.36 36.09
CA MET A 1 11.24 13.57 36.32
C MET A 1 11.39 12.69 35.10
N ILE A 2 12.16 13.17 34.10
CA ILE A 2 12.31 12.55 32.77
C ILE A 2 13.47 11.55 32.89
N THR A 3 13.18 10.28 32.77
CA THR A 3 14.20 9.22 32.78
C THR A 3 14.71 9.02 31.36
N LEU A 4 15.90 9.54 31.10
CA LEU A 4 16.66 9.32 29.86
C LEU A 4 17.09 7.85 29.79
N TRP A 5 16.55 7.10 28.84
CA TRP A 5 17.11 5.83 28.42
C TRP A 5 18.27 6.07 27.44
N ARG A 6 19.51 5.96 27.94
CA ARG A 6 20.72 5.80 27.13
C ARG A 6 20.99 4.31 27.00
N GLY A 7 20.90 3.78 25.79
CA GLY A 7 21.27 2.41 25.48
C GLY A 7 21.46 2.23 23.99
N THR A 8 22.56 2.76 23.43
CA THR A 8 22.99 2.48 22.05
C THR A 8 23.71 1.13 22.01
N ALA A 9 22.97 0.04 21.88
CA ALA A 9 23.55 -1.20 21.37
C ALA A 9 23.65 -1.06 19.84
N ARG A 10 24.84 -0.81 19.31
CA ARG A 10 25.13 -1.00 17.88
C ARG A 10 24.96 -2.48 17.59
N VAL A 11 23.82 -2.84 17.00
CA VAL A 11 23.60 -4.17 16.43
C VAL A 11 24.52 -4.29 15.23
N ASN A 12 25.36 -5.31 15.25
CA ASN A 12 26.31 -5.63 14.20
C ASN A 12 25.52 -5.94 12.90
N LEU A 13 25.66 -5.14 11.85
CA LEU A 13 24.97 -5.23 10.56
C LEU A 13 25.31 -6.48 9.72
N ALA A 14 25.94 -7.48 10.33
CA ALA A 14 26.21 -8.76 9.69
C ALA A 14 24.94 -9.61 9.62
N LYS A 15 24.17 -9.47 8.51
CA LYS A 15 23.06 -10.31 8.09
C LYS A 15 21.88 -10.36 9.07
N LEU A 16 21.07 -9.30 9.07
CA LEU A 16 19.67 -9.45 9.46
C LEU A 16 19.00 -10.51 8.55
N PRO A 17 18.12 -11.37 9.11
CA PRO A 17 17.34 -12.26 8.26
C PRO A 17 16.60 -11.44 7.20
N MET A 18 16.57 -11.94 5.96
CA MET A 18 15.82 -11.26 4.88
C MET A 18 14.31 -11.25 5.18
N ASP A 19 13.82 -12.21 5.96
CA ASP A 19 12.43 -12.37 6.31
C ASP A 19 12.20 -12.32 7.82
N PHE A 20 11.18 -11.57 8.21
CA PHE A 20 10.68 -11.50 9.58
C PHE A 20 9.31 -12.16 9.65
N SER A 21 8.98 -12.77 10.77
CA SER A 21 7.69 -13.41 11.00
C SER A 21 7.05 -12.96 12.30
N LEU A 22 5.73 -12.88 12.29
CA LEU A 22 4.88 -12.65 13.46
C LEU A 22 3.70 -13.62 13.38
N GLN A 23 3.23 -14.10 14.53
CA GLN A 23 2.05 -14.96 14.61
C GLN A 23 1.30 -14.74 15.92
N ASN A 24 0.00 -14.98 15.86
CA ASN A 24 -0.86 -15.19 17.02
C ASN A 24 -1.53 -16.58 16.90
N ASP A 25 -2.57 -16.86 17.68
CA ASP A 25 -3.25 -18.15 17.63
C ASP A 25 -3.95 -18.42 16.27
N LEU A 26 -4.35 -17.38 15.55
CA LEU A 26 -5.18 -17.47 14.35
C LEU A 26 -4.42 -17.18 13.05
N LEU A 27 -3.48 -16.24 13.08
CA LEU A 27 -2.76 -15.76 11.90
C LEU A 27 -1.25 -15.89 12.02
N SER A 28 -0.60 -16.06 10.90
CA SER A 28 0.85 -15.96 10.74
C SER A 28 1.18 -15.09 9.53
N ILE A 29 2.15 -14.17 9.68
CA ILE A 29 2.62 -13.30 8.61
C ILE A 29 4.12 -13.42 8.40
N LYS A 30 4.58 -13.15 7.17
CA LYS A 30 5.98 -12.93 6.84
C LYS A 30 6.14 -11.57 6.19
N ILE A 31 7.26 -10.92 6.48
CA ILE A 31 7.60 -9.59 5.99
C ILE A 31 9.04 -9.65 5.51
N ASN A 32 9.27 -9.26 4.25
CA ASN A 32 10.62 -9.08 3.72
C ASN A 32 11.20 -7.77 4.25
N ALA A 33 12.46 -7.78 4.71
CA ALA A 33 13.16 -6.58 5.17
C ALA A 33 13.30 -5.52 4.07
N VAL A 34 13.47 -5.94 2.82
CA VAL A 34 13.50 -5.03 1.68
C VAL A 34 12.10 -4.45 1.47
N GLY A 35 11.98 -3.15 1.62
CA GLY A 35 10.71 -2.43 1.48
C GLY A 35 9.71 -2.64 2.61
N ALA A 36 10.06 -3.40 3.67
CA ALA A 36 9.13 -3.89 4.70
C ALA A 36 7.88 -4.51 4.06
N GLU A 37 8.05 -5.32 3.02
CA GLU A 37 6.98 -5.84 2.18
C GLU A 37 6.34 -7.07 2.82
N LEU A 38 5.01 -7.05 3.04
CA LEU A 38 4.25 -8.23 3.49
C LEU A 38 4.27 -9.30 2.38
N THR A 39 4.83 -10.48 2.67
CA THR A 39 4.99 -11.56 1.68
C THR A 39 4.13 -12.78 1.96
N SER A 40 3.47 -12.84 3.11
CA SER A 40 2.59 -13.96 3.48
C SER A 40 1.61 -13.52 4.57
N LEU A 41 0.37 -13.99 4.46
CA LEU A 41 -0.67 -13.90 5.48
C LEU A 41 -1.45 -15.22 5.47
N ILE A 42 -1.21 -16.05 6.48
CA ILE A 42 -1.76 -17.40 6.57
C ILE A 42 -2.76 -17.51 7.72
N LYS A 43 -3.94 -18.09 7.47
CA LYS A 43 -4.86 -18.56 8.50
C LYS A 43 -4.34 -19.90 9.03
N ARG A 44 -3.98 -19.97 10.30
CA ARG A 44 -3.17 -21.07 10.85
C ARG A 44 -3.91 -22.39 10.97
N ASP A 45 -5.20 -22.37 11.19
CA ASP A 45 -6.04 -23.58 11.31
C ASP A 45 -6.18 -24.36 9.99
N THR A 46 -6.18 -23.62 8.86
CA THR A 46 -6.32 -24.19 7.51
C THR A 46 -5.01 -24.24 6.74
N GLY A 47 -3.99 -23.50 7.15
CA GLY A 47 -2.75 -23.30 6.39
C GLY A 47 -2.93 -22.45 5.12
N ARG A 48 -4.10 -21.82 4.93
CA ARG A 48 -4.43 -21.08 3.71
C ARG A 48 -3.69 -19.76 3.63
N GLU A 49 -3.03 -19.52 2.49
CA GLU A 49 -2.34 -18.29 2.14
C GLU A 49 -3.28 -17.31 1.44
N TYR A 50 -3.24 -16.05 1.83
CA TYR A 50 -4.09 -14.97 1.30
C TYR A 50 -3.32 -13.95 0.46
N ILE A 51 -1.99 -13.90 0.57
CA ILE A 51 -1.16 -12.96 -0.21
C ILE A 51 -0.70 -13.63 -1.50
N TRP A 52 -0.61 -12.85 -2.56
CA TRP A 52 -0.01 -13.22 -3.83
C TRP A 52 1.43 -13.71 -3.64
N SER A 53 1.82 -14.73 -4.38
CA SER A 53 3.14 -15.38 -4.23
C SER A 53 4.35 -14.53 -4.66
N GLY A 54 4.12 -13.42 -5.38
CA GLY A 54 5.20 -12.61 -5.94
C GLY A 54 5.93 -13.31 -7.10
N ASP A 55 5.22 -14.08 -7.94
CA ASP A 55 5.82 -14.75 -9.09
C ASP A 55 6.46 -13.72 -10.04
N PRO A 56 7.80 -13.73 -10.21
CA PRO A 56 8.50 -12.76 -11.05
C PRO A 56 8.17 -12.86 -12.53
N ALA A 57 7.60 -13.98 -12.99
CA ALA A 57 7.13 -14.12 -14.37
C ALA A 57 5.88 -13.26 -14.64
N ILE A 58 5.14 -12.88 -13.59
CA ILE A 58 3.92 -12.10 -13.67
C ILE A 58 4.12 -10.73 -12.99
N TRP A 59 4.33 -10.74 -11.68
CA TRP A 59 4.60 -9.54 -10.86
C TRP A 59 5.33 -9.93 -9.57
N ALA A 60 6.56 -9.45 -9.42
CA ALA A 60 7.48 -9.89 -8.37
C ALA A 60 7.19 -9.31 -6.98
N SER A 61 6.38 -8.25 -6.86
CA SER A 61 5.99 -7.70 -5.57
C SER A 61 4.74 -8.39 -5.02
N THR A 62 4.49 -8.21 -3.72
CA THR A 62 3.36 -8.80 -2.99
C THR A 62 2.50 -7.77 -2.26
N ALA A 63 3.11 -6.78 -1.63
CA ALA A 63 2.43 -5.70 -0.91
C ALA A 63 3.34 -4.48 -0.71
N PRO A 64 3.75 -3.78 -1.77
CA PRO A 64 4.62 -2.63 -1.66
C PRO A 64 4.04 -1.53 -0.77
N VAL A 65 4.93 -0.85 -0.06
CA VAL A 65 4.61 0.35 0.73
C VAL A 65 4.96 1.58 -0.10
N LEU A 66 4.03 2.53 -0.19
CA LEU A 66 4.11 3.69 -1.07
C LEU A 66 4.35 4.96 -0.26
N PHE A 67 5.55 5.53 -0.38
CA PHE A 67 5.97 6.78 0.25
C PHE A 67 7.25 7.32 -0.42
N PRO A 68 7.43 8.61 -0.69
CA PRO A 68 6.52 9.73 -0.45
C PRO A 68 5.61 10.07 -1.63
N ILE A 69 5.51 9.20 -2.63
CA ILE A 69 4.60 9.37 -3.78
C ILE A 69 3.80 8.10 -4.06
N ILE A 70 2.60 8.30 -4.61
CA ILE A 70 1.81 7.26 -5.24
C ILE A 70 2.09 7.30 -6.75
N GLY A 71 2.23 6.12 -7.37
CA GLY A 71 2.36 6.00 -8.82
C GLY A 71 3.62 6.67 -9.37
N THR A 72 3.45 7.38 -10.47
CA THR A 72 4.52 7.95 -11.29
C THR A 72 4.46 9.48 -11.28
N LEU A 73 5.63 10.12 -11.34
CA LEU A 73 5.74 11.53 -11.67
C LEU A 73 5.66 11.72 -13.18
N LYS A 74 5.05 12.80 -13.63
CA LYS A 74 5.06 13.18 -15.04
C LYS A 74 6.52 13.41 -15.48
N ASP A 75 6.87 12.84 -16.62
CA ASP A 75 8.24 12.85 -17.15
C ASP A 75 9.32 12.31 -16.18
N GLY A 76 8.91 11.58 -15.11
CA GLY A 76 9.78 11.02 -14.09
C GLY A 76 10.40 12.04 -13.13
N LYS A 77 9.88 13.28 -13.09
CA LYS A 77 10.47 14.42 -12.39
C LYS A 77 9.43 15.26 -11.68
N THR A 78 9.89 16.00 -10.68
CA THR A 78 9.09 17.00 -9.97
C THR A 78 9.97 18.14 -9.49
N THR A 79 9.37 19.32 -9.32
CA THR A 79 10.02 20.48 -8.71
C THR A 79 9.64 20.56 -7.22
N ILE A 80 10.65 20.62 -6.36
CA ILE A 80 10.48 20.90 -4.93
C ILE A 80 11.31 22.14 -4.62
N GLU A 81 10.65 23.21 -4.16
CA GLU A 81 11.30 24.47 -3.80
C GLU A 81 12.25 25.01 -4.91
N GLY A 82 11.78 24.95 -6.15
CA GLY A 82 12.51 25.47 -7.32
C GLY A 82 13.67 24.60 -7.80
N ARG A 83 13.84 23.38 -7.29
CA ARG A 83 14.83 22.41 -7.75
C ARG A 83 14.16 21.15 -8.28
N GLU A 84 14.71 20.59 -9.35
CA GLU A 84 14.24 19.37 -9.95
C GLU A 84 14.76 18.13 -9.22
N TYR A 85 13.84 17.16 -8.97
CA TYR A 85 14.11 15.87 -8.35
C TYR A 85 13.46 14.75 -9.14
N SER A 86 14.07 13.56 -9.08
CA SER A 86 13.51 12.32 -9.62
C SER A 86 13.24 11.34 -8.49
N ILE A 87 11.96 11.03 -8.27
CA ILE A 87 11.53 10.04 -7.28
C ILE A 87 11.04 8.81 -8.05
N PRO A 88 11.51 7.59 -7.74
CA PRO A 88 11.09 6.39 -8.46
C PRO A 88 9.59 6.12 -8.27
N LYS A 89 8.99 5.38 -9.21
CA LYS A 89 7.58 4.96 -9.14
C LYS A 89 7.28 4.35 -7.76
N HIS A 90 6.23 4.86 -7.09
CA HIS A 90 5.80 4.50 -5.74
C HIS A 90 6.76 4.92 -4.61
N GLY A 91 7.77 5.75 -4.91
CA GLY A 91 8.58 6.40 -3.89
C GLY A 91 9.82 5.63 -3.44
N LEU A 92 10.18 5.82 -2.17
CA LEU A 92 11.49 5.47 -1.63
C LEU A 92 11.48 4.22 -0.74
N VAL A 93 10.31 3.72 -0.34
CA VAL A 93 10.19 2.56 0.56
C VAL A 93 10.23 1.27 -0.25
N ARG A 94 9.46 1.19 -1.34
CA ARG A 94 9.45 0.03 -2.22
C ARG A 94 10.87 -0.30 -2.70
N HIS A 95 11.29 -1.56 -2.53
CA HIS A 95 12.63 -2.06 -2.90
C HIS A 95 13.81 -1.43 -2.15
N ASN A 96 13.55 -0.71 -1.04
CA ASN A 96 14.61 -0.14 -0.21
C ASN A 96 15.14 -1.21 0.75
N ASP A 97 16.44 -1.48 0.69
CA ASP A 97 17.14 -2.45 1.54
C ASP A 97 17.79 -1.80 2.78
N HIS A 98 17.60 -0.48 2.96
CA HIS A 98 18.08 0.26 4.12
C HIS A 98 16.99 0.46 5.20
N LEU A 99 15.81 -0.15 5.06
CA LEU A 99 14.84 -0.15 6.15
C LEU A 99 15.40 -0.89 7.35
N GLU A 100 15.37 -0.23 8.50
CA GLU A 100 15.82 -0.81 9.74
C GLU A 100 14.71 -1.63 10.39
N PHE A 101 15.03 -2.84 10.84
CA PHE A 101 14.22 -3.52 11.83
C PHE A 101 14.30 -2.72 13.13
N PHE A 102 13.21 -2.06 13.50
CA PHE A 102 13.19 -1.14 14.64
C PHE A 102 12.83 -1.84 15.95
N SER A 103 11.77 -2.66 15.94
CA SER A 103 11.36 -3.41 17.13
C SER A 103 10.43 -4.57 16.80
N LYS A 104 10.36 -5.54 17.71
CA LYS A 104 9.37 -6.62 17.73
C LYS A 104 8.84 -6.80 19.13
N LEU A 105 7.50 -6.81 19.25
CA LEU A 105 6.76 -7.20 20.43
C LEU A 105 5.97 -8.48 20.14
N GLU A 106 5.22 -8.97 21.11
CA GLU A 106 4.43 -10.19 20.97
C GLU A 106 3.39 -10.06 19.83
N ASP A 107 2.76 -8.87 19.69
CA ASP A 107 1.67 -8.61 18.76
C ASP A 107 2.07 -7.80 17.52
N ARG A 108 3.33 -7.30 17.43
CA ARG A 108 3.72 -6.39 16.34
C ARG A 108 5.20 -6.43 15.98
N ILE A 109 5.46 -6.05 14.73
CA ILE A 109 6.81 -5.78 14.19
C ILE A 109 6.80 -4.37 13.60
N VAL A 110 7.88 -3.62 13.85
CA VAL A 110 8.07 -2.25 13.36
C VAL A 110 9.33 -2.18 12.52
N PHE A 111 9.21 -1.62 11.31
CA PHE A 111 10.33 -1.19 10.48
C PHE A 111 10.37 0.33 10.41
N ARG A 112 11.56 0.87 10.14
CA ARG A 112 11.82 2.31 10.12
C ARG A 112 12.72 2.67 8.96
N LEU A 113 12.41 3.78 8.31
CA LEU A 113 13.28 4.45 7.34
C LEU A 113 13.44 5.91 7.77
N THR A 114 14.66 6.34 8.02
CA THR A 114 14.95 7.76 8.25
C THR A 114 15.61 8.36 7.02
N SER A 115 15.42 9.67 6.83
CA SER A 115 16.11 10.40 5.77
C SER A 115 17.64 10.27 5.93
N GLY A 116 18.32 10.13 4.82
CA GLY A 116 19.77 10.03 4.72
C GLY A 116 20.23 10.51 3.35
N PRO A 117 21.53 10.49 3.04
CA PRO A 117 22.07 11.04 1.78
C PRO A 117 21.34 10.53 0.53
N GLU A 118 21.05 9.23 0.47
CA GLU A 118 20.38 8.60 -0.69
C GLU A 118 18.90 8.99 -0.85
N THR A 119 18.18 9.22 0.26
CA THR A 119 16.81 9.69 0.20
C THR A 119 16.74 11.19 -0.06
N LEU A 120 17.64 11.99 0.56
CA LEU A 120 17.68 13.44 0.40
C LEU A 120 18.06 13.88 -1.03
N ASP A 121 18.81 13.06 -1.76
CA ASP A 121 19.12 13.29 -3.18
C ASP A 121 17.89 13.21 -4.08
N LYS A 122 16.87 12.45 -3.68
CA LYS A 122 15.63 12.23 -4.42
C LYS A 122 14.43 13.00 -3.85
N TYR A 123 14.41 13.21 -2.56
CA TYR A 123 13.32 13.83 -1.80
C TYR A 123 13.95 14.64 -0.66
N PRO A 124 14.03 15.97 -0.80
CA PRO A 124 14.92 16.82 0.01
C PRO A 124 14.34 17.19 1.37
N TYR A 125 13.60 16.30 2.01
CA TYR A 125 13.01 16.52 3.33
C TYR A 125 13.55 15.52 4.35
N GLN A 126 13.70 15.97 5.60
CA GLN A 126 14.06 15.11 6.71
C GLN A 126 12.81 14.50 7.32
N PHE A 127 12.80 13.19 7.46
CA PHE A 127 11.66 12.42 7.99
C PHE A 127 12.10 11.19 8.79
N ASP A 128 11.22 10.72 9.64
CA ASP A 128 11.23 9.38 10.25
C ASP A 128 9.94 8.67 9.84
N PHE A 129 10.06 7.71 8.91
CA PHE A 129 8.94 6.89 8.45
C PHE A 129 8.95 5.55 9.16
N ARG A 130 7.82 5.13 9.71
CA ARG A 130 7.66 3.81 10.33
C ARG A 130 6.47 3.10 9.76
N ILE A 131 6.64 1.77 9.62
CA ILE A 131 5.54 0.86 9.29
C ILE A 131 5.46 -0.22 10.37
N THR A 132 4.26 -0.40 10.91
CA THR A 132 3.97 -1.38 11.96
C THR A 132 2.97 -2.40 11.46
N PHE A 133 3.33 -3.67 11.52
CA PHE A 133 2.44 -4.80 11.29
C PHE A 133 1.99 -5.34 12.64
N ARG A 134 0.69 -5.29 12.90
CA ARG A 134 0.12 -5.75 14.18
C ARG A 134 -0.93 -6.81 13.95
N LEU A 135 -0.81 -7.94 14.65
CA LEU A 135 -1.82 -9.00 14.70
C LEU A 135 -2.71 -8.83 15.91
N ARG A 136 -4.03 -8.85 15.69
CA ARG A 136 -5.04 -8.84 16.73
C ARG A 136 -6.22 -9.73 16.33
N ASN A 137 -6.35 -10.89 16.94
CA ASN A 137 -7.31 -11.93 16.54
C ASN A 137 -7.17 -12.25 15.04
N GLU A 138 -8.25 -12.15 14.25
CA GLU A 138 -8.30 -12.35 12.79
C GLU A 138 -7.82 -11.14 11.98
N HIS A 139 -7.29 -10.10 12.63
CA HIS A 139 -6.92 -8.84 12.02
C HIS A 139 -5.41 -8.70 11.87
N LEU A 140 -4.98 -8.29 10.68
CA LEU A 140 -3.67 -7.71 10.42
C LEU A 140 -3.85 -6.21 10.17
N ILE A 141 -3.40 -5.38 11.11
CA ILE A 141 -3.46 -3.94 11.00
C ILE A 141 -2.09 -3.41 10.60
N ILE A 142 -2.03 -2.66 9.51
CA ILE A 142 -0.81 -2.04 9.00
C ILE A 142 -0.89 -0.54 9.27
N TYR A 143 -0.03 -0.06 10.19
CA TYR A 143 0.09 1.35 10.54
C TYR A 143 1.25 1.98 9.80
N HIS A 144 1.03 3.19 9.32
CA HIS A 144 2.04 4.07 8.74
C HIS A 144 2.16 5.30 9.62
N GLU A 145 3.37 5.64 10.00
CA GLU A 145 3.68 6.83 10.78
C GLU A 145 4.75 7.63 10.03
N VAL A 146 4.49 8.90 9.78
CA VAL A 146 5.44 9.85 9.19
C VAL A 146 5.66 10.96 10.18
N MET A 147 6.86 11.08 10.71
CA MET A 147 7.27 12.21 11.56
C MET A 147 8.11 13.17 10.73
N ASN A 148 7.72 14.44 10.73
CA ASN A 148 8.53 15.49 10.17
C ASN A 148 9.69 15.82 11.13
N THR A 149 10.92 15.49 10.73
CA THR A 149 12.14 15.80 11.47
C THR A 149 12.94 16.94 10.83
N ASP A 150 12.36 17.58 9.80
CA ASP A 150 12.90 18.78 9.16
C ASP A 150 12.57 20.04 9.99
N ASP A 151 13.20 21.17 9.68
CA ASP A 151 12.92 22.49 10.28
C ASP A 151 11.86 23.28 9.48
N ARG A 152 11.26 22.68 8.44
CA ARG A 152 10.23 23.22 7.55
C ARG A 152 9.13 22.19 7.27
N PRO A 153 7.96 22.60 6.75
CA PRO A 153 6.92 21.66 6.37
C PRO A 153 7.41 20.66 5.32
N ILE A 154 7.08 19.39 5.50
CA ILE A 154 7.31 18.35 4.49
C ILE A 154 6.02 17.99 3.77
N GLN A 155 6.13 17.52 2.54
CA GLN A 155 4.98 17.18 1.72
C GLN A 155 5.11 15.76 1.18
N PHE A 156 4.05 14.94 1.24
CA PHE A 156 4.11 13.56 0.80
C PHE A 156 2.73 12.99 0.45
N HIS A 157 2.75 11.87 -0.25
CA HIS A 157 1.65 10.92 -0.36
C HIS A 157 1.95 9.67 0.46
N LEU A 158 0.92 8.89 0.74
CA LEU A 158 1.02 7.65 1.49
C LEU A 158 0.09 6.59 0.91
N GLY A 159 0.54 5.32 0.84
CA GLY A 159 -0.30 4.24 0.34
C GLY A 159 0.18 2.85 0.69
N GLY A 160 -0.77 1.91 0.65
CA GLY A 160 -0.53 0.48 0.65
C GLY A 160 -0.91 -0.14 -0.69
N HIS A 161 -0.27 -1.26 -1.03
CA HIS A 161 -0.49 -1.96 -2.30
C HIS A 161 -0.57 -3.49 -2.10
N PRO A 162 -1.37 -3.99 -1.12
CA PRO A 162 -1.47 -5.42 -0.85
C PRO A 162 -2.14 -6.14 -2.01
N ALA A 163 -1.50 -7.23 -2.47
CA ALA A 163 -2.04 -8.15 -3.47
C ALA A 163 -2.59 -9.41 -2.79
N PHE A 164 -3.85 -9.66 -2.97
CA PHE A 164 -4.51 -10.86 -2.45
C PHE A 164 -4.57 -11.94 -3.52
N ARG A 165 -4.23 -13.16 -3.14
CA ARG A 165 -4.34 -14.33 -4.02
C ARG A 165 -5.78 -14.53 -4.47
N VAL A 166 -6.00 -14.76 -5.77
CA VAL A 166 -7.28 -15.16 -6.39
C VAL A 166 -6.97 -16.17 -7.48
N PRO A 167 -7.54 -17.40 -7.45
CA PRO A 167 -8.42 -17.94 -6.42
C PRO A 167 -7.70 -18.22 -5.08
N VAL A 168 -8.44 -18.10 -3.97
CA VAL A 168 -7.97 -18.47 -2.62
C VAL A 168 -8.20 -19.96 -2.36
N TYR A 169 -9.25 -20.52 -2.97
CA TYR A 169 -9.61 -21.94 -2.90
C TYR A 169 -9.18 -22.65 -4.19
N ASP A 170 -8.62 -23.85 -4.08
CA ASP A 170 -8.02 -24.57 -5.21
C ASP A 170 -9.05 -25.16 -6.17
N ASP A 171 -10.32 -25.24 -5.77
CA ASP A 171 -11.47 -25.73 -6.55
C ASP A 171 -12.21 -24.62 -7.32
N GLU A 172 -11.68 -23.40 -7.33
CA GLU A 172 -12.28 -22.23 -7.95
C GLU A 172 -11.39 -21.60 -9.03
N ALA A 173 -12.01 -20.78 -9.89
CA ALA A 173 -11.35 -19.95 -10.89
C ALA A 173 -11.33 -18.47 -10.44
N TYR A 174 -10.58 -17.63 -11.17
CA TYR A 174 -10.43 -16.20 -10.87
C TYR A 174 -11.78 -15.45 -10.92
N ASP A 175 -12.62 -15.77 -11.88
CA ASP A 175 -13.94 -15.14 -12.13
C ASP A 175 -15.07 -15.69 -11.22
N ASP A 176 -14.77 -16.65 -10.35
CA ASP A 176 -15.66 -17.00 -9.24
C ASP A 176 -15.61 -15.97 -8.10
N TYR A 177 -14.69 -15.00 -8.17
CA TYR A 177 -14.49 -13.99 -7.13
C TYR A 177 -15.04 -12.63 -7.54
N PHE A 178 -15.34 -11.82 -6.53
CA PHE A 178 -15.79 -10.45 -6.68
C PHE A 178 -15.42 -9.61 -5.46
N LEU A 179 -15.39 -8.30 -5.66
CA LEU A 179 -15.27 -7.34 -4.56
C LEU A 179 -16.67 -6.85 -4.18
N ARG A 180 -17.01 -6.93 -2.90
CA ARG A 180 -18.23 -6.38 -2.35
C ARG A 180 -17.92 -5.14 -1.52
N PHE A 181 -18.44 -4.01 -1.96
CA PHE A 181 -18.33 -2.72 -1.31
C PHE A 181 -19.40 -2.58 -0.21
N GLU A 182 -19.12 -1.71 0.76
CA GLU A 182 -19.99 -1.47 1.93
C GLU A 182 -21.29 -0.77 1.54
N HIS A 183 -21.20 0.17 0.58
CA HIS A 183 -22.31 0.95 0.05
C HIS A 183 -22.43 0.74 -1.46
N PRO A 184 -23.62 1.03 -2.05
CA PRO A 184 -23.74 1.11 -3.50
C PRO A 184 -22.81 2.16 -4.10
N GLU A 185 -22.09 1.77 -5.14
CA GLU A 185 -21.16 2.63 -5.87
C GLU A 185 -21.64 2.77 -7.32
N ASP A 186 -21.51 3.97 -7.86
CA ASP A 186 -21.70 4.25 -9.28
C ASP A 186 -20.47 4.93 -9.90
N SER A 187 -19.40 5.03 -9.10
CA SER A 187 -18.17 5.70 -9.45
C SER A 187 -17.55 5.15 -10.73
N ARG A 188 -17.09 6.08 -11.57
CA ARG A 188 -16.28 5.77 -12.74
C ARG A 188 -14.81 5.70 -12.35
N SER A 189 -14.04 4.85 -13.05
CA SER A 189 -12.60 4.80 -12.85
C SER A 189 -11.90 5.88 -13.67
N TYR A 190 -10.98 6.63 -13.08
CA TYR A 190 -10.05 7.46 -13.84
C TYR A 190 -9.10 6.58 -14.66
N GLU A 191 -8.79 7.03 -15.87
CA GLU A 191 -7.89 6.30 -16.75
C GLU A 191 -6.42 6.53 -16.37
N VAL A 192 -5.65 5.44 -16.42
CA VAL A 192 -4.19 5.49 -16.31
C VAL A 192 -3.62 5.51 -17.72
N THR A 193 -2.79 6.50 -18.03
CA THR A 193 -2.14 6.61 -19.34
C THR A 193 -1.00 5.60 -19.48
N ASP A 194 -0.50 5.40 -20.70
CA ASP A 194 0.67 4.56 -20.97
C ASP A 194 1.94 5.02 -20.20
N ALA A 195 2.01 6.30 -19.84
CA ALA A 195 3.07 6.85 -19.00
C ALA A 195 2.88 6.58 -17.50
N GLY A 196 1.74 5.97 -17.09
CA GLY A 196 1.39 5.71 -15.70
C GLY A 196 0.86 6.93 -14.93
N THR A 197 0.56 8.03 -15.62
CA THR A 197 -0.08 9.23 -15.05
C THR A 197 -1.59 9.10 -15.10
N ILE A 198 -2.32 9.90 -14.31
CA ILE A 198 -3.78 9.94 -14.33
C ILE A 198 -4.24 10.84 -15.47
N GLY A 199 -5.07 10.28 -16.37
CA GLY A 199 -5.74 11.01 -17.44
C GLY A 199 -6.88 11.88 -16.93
N SER A 200 -7.40 12.74 -17.81
CA SER A 200 -8.62 13.52 -17.56
C SER A 200 -9.90 12.71 -17.75
N ASP A 201 -9.81 11.64 -18.52
CA ASP A 201 -10.96 10.82 -18.89
C ASP A 201 -11.24 9.74 -17.84
N THR A 202 -12.48 9.27 -17.86
CA THR A 202 -12.93 8.18 -16.98
C THR A 202 -13.59 7.08 -17.80
N ARG A 203 -13.49 5.85 -17.34
CA ARG A 203 -14.16 4.69 -17.93
C ARG A 203 -15.26 4.14 -17.02
N SER A 204 -16.23 3.48 -17.62
CA SER A 204 -17.27 2.77 -16.88
C SER A 204 -16.67 1.58 -16.15
N VAL A 205 -17.21 1.31 -14.97
CA VAL A 205 -16.87 0.15 -14.14
C VAL A 205 -18.07 -0.81 -14.19
N PRO A 206 -17.86 -2.13 -14.30
CA PRO A 206 -18.95 -3.10 -14.42
C PRO A 206 -19.58 -3.43 -13.06
N TRP A 207 -20.12 -2.40 -12.39
CA TRP A 207 -20.86 -2.57 -11.15
C TRP A 207 -22.07 -3.48 -11.34
N SER A 208 -22.44 -4.24 -10.32
CA SER A 208 -23.74 -4.92 -10.25
C SER A 208 -24.90 -3.89 -10.33
N GLU A 209 -26.10 -4.37 -10.61
CA GLU A 209 -27.28 -3.51 -10.71
C GLU A 209 -27.55 -2.70 -9.42
N ASP A 210 -27.25 -3.28 -8.27
CA ASP A 210 -27.34 -2.63 -6.96
C ASP A 210 -26.12 -1.79 -6.56
N GLY A 211 -25.11 -1.71 -7.43
CA GLY A 211 -23.88 -0.95 -7.21
C GLY A 211 -22.93 -1.52 -6.14
N THR A 212 -23.26 -2.64 -5.51
CA THR A 212 -22.44 -3.13 -4.38
C THR A 212 -21.35 -4.11 -4.76
N VAL A 213 -21.38 -4.68 -5.96
CA VAL A 213 -20.47 -5.74 -6.40
C VAL A 213 -19.69 -5.33 -7.65
N LEU A 214 -18.37 -5.54 -7.57
CA LEU A 214 -17.46 -5.49 -8.72
C LEU A 214 -16.97 -6.90 -9.03
N PRO A 215 -17.45 -7.56 -10.11
CA PRO A 215 -16.96 -8.87 -10.52
C PRO A 215 -15.48 -8.80 -10.91
N LEU A 216 -14.71 -9.81 -10.51
CA LEU A 216 -13.32 -9.94 -10.93
C LEU A 216 -13.27 -10.74 -12.25
N THR A 217 -12.63 -10.15 -13.25
CA THR A 217 -12.27 -10.80 -14.51
C THR A 217 -10.87 -10.34 -14.90
N HIS A 218 -10.12 -11.17 -15.62
CA HIS A 218 -8.80 -10.75 -16.11
C HIS A 218 -8.88 -9.55 -17.05
N ASP A 219 -9.95 -9.44 -17.81
CA ASP A 219 -10.16 -8.31 -18.77
C ASP A 219 -10.41 -6.97 -18.06
N LEU A 220 -10.81 -6.99 -16.79
CA LEU A 220 -11.08 -5.77 -16.01
C LEU A 220 -9.85 -4.84 -15.96
N PHE A 221 -8.65 -5.42 -16.06
CA PHE A 221 -7.36 -4.74 -15.90
C PHE A 221 -6.58 -4.56 -17.20
N THR A 222 -7.20 -4.79 -18.37
CA THR A 222 -6.53 -4.61 -19.68
C THR A 222 -6.12 -3.16 -19.95
N HIS A 223 -6.76 -2.21 -19.28
CA HIS A 223 -6.47 -0.76 -19.33
C HIS A 223 -5.87 -0.26 -17.99
N ASP A 224 -4.99 -1.04 -17.36
CA ASP A 224 -4.37 -0.75 -16.07
C ASP A 224 -5.37 -0.71 -14.89
N ALA A 225 -5.01 -0.09 -13.79
CA ALA A 225 -5.79 -0.03 -12.55
C ALA A 225 -7.16 0.66 -12.73
N LEU A 226 -8.11 0.24 -11.91
CA LEU A 226 -9.26 1.06 -11.58
C LEU A 226 -8.84 2.05 -10.49
N VAL A 227 -9.00 3.33 -10.74
CA VAL A 227 -8.63 4.41 -9.82
C VAL A 227 -9.87 5.18 -9.40
N PHE A 228 -10.18 5.14 -8.12
CA PHE A 228 -11.35 5.78 -7.55
C PHE A 228 -10.94 6.93 -6.61
N LYS A 229 -11.62 8.08 -6.75
CA LYS A 229 -11.42 9.25 -5.91
C LYS A 229 -12.57 9.49 -4.93
N ASP A 230 -13.76 9.03 -5.28
CA ASP A 230 -15.01 9.46 -4.65
C ASP A 230 -15.91 8.26 -4.27
N LEU A 231 -15.34 7.18 -3.72
CA LEU A 231 -16.14 6.07 -3.19
C LEU A 231 -16.81 6.47 -1.88
N ASP A 232 -18.07 6.05 -1.70
CA ASP A 232 -18.78 6.18 -0.43
C ASP A 232 -18.34 5.13 0.59
N SER A 233 -17.98 3.94 0.11
CA SER A 233 -17.47 2.85 0.95
C SER A 233 -16.11 3.17 1.58
N ARG A 234 -15.92 2.66 2.79
CA ARG A 234 -14.63 2.70 3.50
C ARG A 234 -14.13 1.31 3.86
N SER A 235 -14.81 0.31 3.34
CA SER A 235 -14.38 -1.08 3.40
C SER A 235 -14.82 -1.84 2.17
N VAL A 236 -14.05 -2.88 1.82
CA VAL A 236 -14.35 -3.80 0.72
C VAL A 236 -14.05 -5.22 1.15
N ARG A 237 -14.88 -6.18 0.73
CA ARG A 237 -14.66 -7.60 0.94
C ARG A 237 -14.28 -8.28 -0.36
N LEU A 238 -13.27 -9.14 -0.31
CA LEU A 238 -13.08 -10.17 -1.32
C LEU A 238 -13.99 -11.34 -0.97
N GLU A 239 -14.85 -11.73 -1.89
CA GLU A 239 -15.82 -12.81 -1.70
C GLU A 239 -15.71 -13.82 -2.85
N SER A 240 -15.92 -15.10 -2.52
CA SER A 240 -16.07 -16.21 -3.46
C SER A 240 -17.55 -16.51 -3.65
N ARG A 241 -17.94 -16.92 -4.86
CA ARG A 241 -19.32 -17.33 -5.14
C ARG A 241 -19.70 -18.63 -4.43
N THR A 242 -18.73 -19.51 -4.24
CA THR A 242 -18.96 -20.85 -3.65
C THR A 242 -18.78 -20.81 -2.13
N HIS A 243 -17.69 -20.22 -1.66
CA HIS A 243 -17.29 -20.26 -0.24
C HIS A 243 -17.69 -19.01 0.56
N GLY A 244 -18.22 -17.97 -0.10
CA GLY A 244 -18.65 -16.73 0.54
C GLY A 244 -17.49 -15.77 0.90
N PRO A 245 -17.63 -15.00 1.99
CA PRO A 245 -16.64 -13.99 2.38
C PRO A 245 -15.26 -14.60 2.69
N VAL A 246 -14.22 -14.01 2.14
CA VAL A 246 -12.82 -14.47 2.24
C VAL A 246 -12.02 -13.57 3.17
N LEU A 247 -12.01 -12.27 2.85
CA LEU A 247 -11.37 -11.24 3.67
C LEU A 247 -12.10 -9.90 3.52
N LYS A 248 -11.86 -9.02 4.48
CA LYS A 248 -12.30 -7.62 4.45
C LYS A 248 -11.09 -6.72 4.58
N LEU A 249 -11.00 -5.69 3.76
CA LEU A 249 -10.07 -4.59 3.92
C LEU A 249 -10.83 -3.33 4.33
N ASP A 250 -10.53 -2.80 5.52
CA ASP A 250 -11.00 -1.51 6.02
C ASP A 250 -9.96 -0.43 5.74
N TYR A 251 -10.38 0.65 5.07
CA TYR A 251 -9.54 1.77 4.69
C TYR A 251 -10.12 3.13 5.10
N ALA A 252 -10.75 3.18 6.26
CA ALA A 252 -11.29 4.43 6.80
C ALA A 252 -10.19 5.50 6.93
N GLY A 253 -10.49 6.70 6.45
CA GLY A 253 -9.55 7.84 6.41
C GLY A 253 -8.68 7.92 5.15
N TRP A 254 -8.57 6.85 4.38
CA TRP A 254 -7.93 6.90 3.07
C TRP A 254 -8.87 7.54 2.05
N THR A 255 -8.33 8.39 1.19
CA THR A 255 -9.14 9.24 0.28
C THR A 255 -9.36 8.62 -1.09
N HIS A 256 -8.48 7.71 -1.52
CA HIS A 256 -8.51 7.08 -2.83
C HIS A 256 -8.37 5.56 -2.69
N LEU A 257 -8.85 4.84 -3.70
CA LEU A 257 -8.70 3.40 -3.78
C LEU A 257 -8.26 3.00 -5.20
N GLY A 258 -7.16 2.24 -5.26
CA GLY A 258 -6.75 1.53 -6.47
C GLY A 258 -7.20 0.08 -6.42
N ILE A 259 -7.72 -0.45 -7.53
CA ILE A 259 -7.95 -1.90 -7.72
C ILE A 259 -7.18 -2.32 -8.95
N TRP A 260 -6.29 -3.31 -8.80
CA TRP A 260 -5.42 -3.69 -9.89
C TRP A 260 -5.03 -5.18 -9.86
N ALA A 261 -4.77 -5.72 -11.04
CA ALA A 261 -4.06 -6.97 -11.25
C ALA A 261 -3.29 -6.93 -12.57
N LYS A 262 -2.33 -7.81 -12.76
CA LYS A 262 -1.88 -8.15 -14.11
C LYS A 262 -2.93 -9.03 -14.78
N PRO A 263 -3.27 -8.81 -16.07
CA PRO A 263 -4.30 -9.62 -16.77
C PRO A 263 -4.06 -11.13 -16.74
N ALA A 264 -2.80 -11.58 -16.59
CA ALA A 264 -2.46 -13.01 -16.44
C ALA A 264 -2.21 -13.41 -14.98
N GLY A 265 -2.43 -12.53 -14.01
CA GLY A 265 -2.11 -12.74 -12.61
C GLY A 265 -3.30 -13.29 -11.82
N ASN A 266 -3.05 -14.32 -11.04
CA ASN A 266 -4.02 -14.90 -10.11
C ASN A 266 -4.02 -14.13 -8.78
N PHE A 267 -4.28 -12.83 -8.84
CA PHE A 267 -4.37 -11.94 -7.66
C PHE A 267 -5.22 -10.71 -7.97
N VAL A 268 -5.60 -10.00 -6.91
CA VAL A 268 -6.15 -8.64 -6.98
C VAL A 268 -5.48 -7.77 -5.93
N CYS A 269 -4.99 -6.60 -6.32
CA CYS A 269 -4.56 -5.56 -5.40
C CYS A 269 -5.76 -4.71 -4.98
N ILE A 270 -5.84 -4.40 -3.69
CA ILE A 270 -6.81 -3.47 -3.12
C ILE A 270 -6.00 -2.43 -2.37
N GLU A 271 -5.89 -1.25 -2.94
CA GLU A 271 -4.83 -0.30 -2.64
C GLU A 271 -5.38 0.99 -2.01
N PRO A 272 -5.36 1.13 -0.68
CA PRO A 272 -5.72 2.39 -0.04
C PRO A 272 -4.63 3.45 -0.24
N TRP A 273 -5.03 4.66 -0.72
CA TRP A 273 -4.10 5.76 -0.99
C TRP A 273 -4.56 7.08 -0.41
N ILE A 274 -3.59 7.93 -0.07
CA ILE A 274 -3.74 9.38 0.08
C ILE A 274 -2.83 10.03 -0.94
N GLY A 275 -3.43 10.62 -1.95
CA GLY A 275 -2.76 11.10 -3.15
C GLY A 275 -2.84 10.11 -4.31
N LEU A 276 -2.31 10.55 -5.44
CA LEU A 276 -2.37 9.85 -6.73
C LEU A 276 -1.06 9.99 -7.52
N SER A 277 -0.90 9.18 -8.56
CA SER A 277 0.05 9.46 -9.63
C SER A 277 -0.17 10.87 -10.17
N ASP A 278 0.85 11.50 -10.75
CA ASP A 278 0.67 12.80 -11.36
C ASP A 278 -0.44 12.78 -12.41
N SER A 279 -1.15 13.89 -12.53
CA SER A 279 -2.01 14.13 -13.69
C SER A 279 -1.15 14.24 -14.96
N ALA A 280 -1.67 13.78 -16.08
CA ALA A 280 -1.06 14.00 -17.39
C ALA A 280 -0.88 15.50 -17.71
N GLN A 281 -1.67 16.37 -17.08
CA GLN A 281 -1.59 17.83 -17.18
C GLN A 281 -0.81 18.49 -16.04
N SER A 282 -0.16 17.70 -15.15
CA SER A 282 0.63 18.25 -14.04
C SER A 282 1.64 19.30 -14.53
N ASP A 283 1.79 20.37 -13.75
CA ASP A 283 2.82 21.40 -13.96
C ASP A 283 4.20 20.99 -13.43
N GLY A 284 4.27 19.84 -12.75
CA GLY A 284 5.49 19.28 -12.18
C GLY A 284 5.83 19.80 -10.79
N GLU A 285 5.06 20.72 -10.20
CA GLU A 285 5.29 21.19 -8.83
C GLU A 285 4.78 20.15 -7.83
N PHE A 286 5.66 19.71 -6.92
CA PHE A 286 5.35 18.68 -5.93
C PHE A 286 4.21 19.07 -5.00
N SER A 287 4.19 20.34 -4.59
CA SER A 287 3.14 20.90 -3.72
C SER A 287 1.75 20.96 -4.38
N HIS A 288 1.68 20.85 -5.71
CA HIS A 288 0.42 20.89 -6.47
C HIS A 288 -0.14 19.49 -6.74
N LYS A 289 0.52 18.43 -6.28
CA LYS A 289 0.01 17.07 -6.46
C LYS A 289 -1.32 16.88 -5.75
N GLU A 290 -2.26 16.23 -6.44
CA GLU A 290 -3.58 15.93 -5.89
C GLU A 290 -3.48 15.05 -4.63
N GLY A 291 -4.11 15.48 -3.55
CA GLY A 291 -4.11 14.76 -2.27
C GLY A 291 -2.80 14.86 -1.49
N ILE A 292 -1.94 15.85 -1.81
CA ILE A 292 -0.68 16.06 -1.08
C ILE A 292 -0.95 16.37 0.40
N ILE A 293 -0.26 15.67 1.28
CA ILE A 293 -0.26 15.94 2.72
C ILE A 293 0.87 16.92 3.00
N SER A 294 0.59 17.96 3.79
CA SER A 294 1.61 18.85 4.35
C SER A 294 1.68 18.65 5.86
N LEU A 295 2.89 18.45 6.40
CA LEU A 295 3.13 18.16 7.81
C LEU A 295 4.13 19.15 8.37
N GLU A 296 3.74 19.91 9.41
CA GLU A 296 4.58 20.91 10.04
C GLU A 296 5.76 20.27 10.81
N PRO A 297 6.83 21.04 11.11
CA PRO A 297 7.97 20.54 11.87
C PRO A 297 7.57 19.91 13.21
N ASN A 298 8.12 18.74 13.51
CA ASN A 298 7.86 17.92 14.70
C ASN A 298 6.43 17.35 14.82
N GLU A 299 5.58 17.52 13.80
CA GLU A 299 4.30 16.82 13.75
C GLU A 299 4.47 15.37 13.29
N VAL A 300 3.47 14.56 13.64
CA VAL A 300 3.37 13.15 13.25
C VAL A 300 2.05 12.95 12.52
N TYR A 301 2.12 12.31 11.36
CA TYR A 301 0.96 11.84 10.61
C TYR A 301 0.84 10.33 10.75
N GLU A 302 -0.32 9.86 11.17
CA GLU A 302 -0.60 8.44 11.36
C GLU A 302 -1.79 8.00 10.50
N MET A 303 -1.65 6.86 9.83
CA MET A 303 -2.71 6.24 9.05
C MET A 303 -2.59 4.72 9.10
N SER A 304 -3.72 4.03 9.06
CA SER A 304 -3.73 2.57 9.01
C SER A 304 -4.83 2.02 8.12
N TYR A 305 -4.61 0.81 7.62
CA TYR A 305 -5.67 -0.03 7.08
C TYR A 305 -5.64 -1.41 7.76
N ASP A 306 -6.77 -2.09 7.73
CA ASP A 306 -6.98 -3.35 8.45
C ASP A 306 -7.43 -4.44 7.46
N ILE A 307 -6.74 -5.57 7.49
CA ILE A 307 -7.08 -6.78 6.74
C ILE A 307 -7.63 -7.79 7.74
N LYS A 308 -8.92 -8.04 7.68
CA LYS A 308 -9.59 -9.08 8.46
C LYS A 308 -9.79 -10.34 7.64
N ILE A 309 -9.32 -11.49 8.12
CA ILE A 309 -9.60 -12.80 7.54
C ILE A 309 -10.97 -13.29 8.06
N LEU A 310 -11.83 -13.78 7.16
CA LEU A 310 -13.22 -14.15 7.44
C LEU A 310 -13.44 -15.66 7.46
#